data_b310fefd858d93d9e9472e2a5e9bf78d
#
_entry.id   b310fefd858d93d9e9472e2a5e9bf78d
#
_cell.length_a   1.000
_cell.length_b   1.000
_cell.length_c   1.000
_cell.angle_alpha   90.00
_cell.angle_beta   90.00
_cell.angle_gamma   90.00
#
_symmetry.space_group_name_H-M   'P 1'
#
loop_
_entity.id
_entity.type
_entity.pdbx_description
1 polymer ?
#
loop_
_entity_poly.entity_id
_entity_poly.type
_entity_poly.pdbx_seq_one_letter_code
_entity_poly.pdbx_strand_id
1 'polypeptide(L)'
;MYRNSVDAIRNPIIGLRGLEEMSEDRSRAEYNSGKSLRILLVEDHSDTLQALSRLLNYFGHDISTADDARSALDMINAKEFDVVLCDIALPDGNGYDVIMEAKRKGAVKAVAISGFGARDDIERGRKAGFDFHLAKPVDFHELRTVLGQIAA
;
A
#
# COMPACT_ATOMS: atom_id res chain seq x y z
N MET A 1 7.25 25.86 -11.29
CA MET A 1 7.97 25.02 -10.32
C MET A 1 7.04 24.07 -9.58
N TYR A 2 5.96 24.54 -9.02
CA TYR A 2 4.97 23.69 -8.34
C TYR A 2 4.14 22.80 -9.26
N ARG A 3 3.95 23.18 -10.52
CA ARG A 3 3.19 22.38 -11.50
C ARG A 3 3.82 21.02 -11.75
N ASN A 4 5.14 20.96 -11.81
CA ASN A 4 5.84 19.71 -12.08
C ASN A 4 5.72 18.72 -10.92
N SER A 5 5.65 19.23 -9.70
CA SER A 5 5.52 18.39 -8.51
C SER A 5 4.13 17.75 -8.40
N VAL A 6 3.09 18.49 -8.79
CA VAL A 6 1.71 17.97 -8.76
C VAL A 6 1.49 16.94 -9.87
N ASP A 7 2.02 17.20 -11.06
CA ASP A 7 1.93 16.25 -12.17
C ASP A 7 2.76 15.00 -11.91
N ALA A 8 3.89 15.16 -11.24
CA ALA A 8 4.77 14.07 -10.85
C ALA A 8 4.09 13.10 -9.86
N ILE A 9 3.25 13.60 -8.95
CA ILE A 9 2.53 12.79 -7.97
C ILE A 9 1.45 11.91 -8.61
N ARG A 10 0.91 12.31 -9.77
CA ARG A 10 -0.12 11.57 -10.50
C ARG A 10 0.40 10.33 -11.23
N ASN A 11 1.67 10.29 -11.54
CA ASN A 11 2.30 9.17 -12.23
C ASN A 11 3.35 8.55 -11.29
N PRO A 12 3.25 7.25 -10.98
CA PRO A 12 4.18 6.63 -10.02
C PRO A 12 5.65 6.83 -10.34
N ILE A 13 6.03 6.76 -11.61
CA ILE A 13 7.43 6.93 -12.04
C ILE A 13 7.86 8.39 -11.93
N ILE A 14 7.00 9.30 -12.38
CA ILE A 14 7.24 10.74 -12.32
C ILE A 14 7.08 11.24 -10.87
N GLY A 15 6.19 10.61 -10.09
CA GLY A 15 5.97 10.94 -8.69
C GLY A 15 7.21 10.75 -7.84
N LEU A 16 7.98 9.69 -8.08
CA LEU A 16 9.24 9.47 -7.37
C LEU A 16 10.27 10.57 -7.68
N ARG A 17 10.37 10.97 -8.93
CA ARG A 17 11.24 12.07 -9.33
C ARG A 17 10.81 13.39 -8.68
N GLY A 18 9.51 13.65 -8.65
CA GLY A 18 8.95 14.83 -7.98
C GLY A 18 9.24 14.84 -6.47
N LEU A 19 9.19 13.67 -5.84
CA LEU A 19 9.51 13.55 -4.42
C LEU A 19 10.98 13.85 -4.13
N GLU A 20 11.90 13.47 -5.02
CA GLU A 20 13.32 13.80 -4.90
C GLU A 20 13.60 15.31 -5.04
N GLU A 21 12.77 16.00 -5.81
CA GLU A 21 12.89 17.44 -6.04
C GLU A 21 12.19 18.29 -4.97
N MET A 22 11.30 17.71 -4.17
CA MET A 22 10.63 18.42 -3.08
C MET A 22 11.59 18.68 -1.94
N SER A 23 11.58 19.91 -1.41
CA SER A 23 12.39 20.26 -0.23
C SER A 23 11.99 19.37 0.94
N GLU A 24 12.94 18.59 1.40
CA GLU A 24 12.73 17.44 2.27
C GLU A 24 11.99 17.73 3.57
N ASP A 25 12.20 18.88 4.18
CA ASP A 25 11.70 19.14 5.53
C ASP A 25 10.20 19.47 5.62
N ARG A 26 9.69 20.29 4.72
CA ARG A 26 8.28 20.72 4.79
C ARG A 26 7.31 19.66 4.29
N SER A 27 7.65 19.06 3.18
CA SER A 27 6.79 18.04 2.56
C SER A 27 6.72 16.79 3.41
N ARG A 28 7.84 16.40 4.00
CA ARG A 28 7.91 15.26 4.89
C ARG A 28 7.12 15.48 6.17
N ALA A 29 7.15 16.68 6.73
CA ALA A 29 6.35 17.04 7.91
C ALA A 29 4.85 17.03 7.63
N GLU A 30 4.44 17.47 6.45
CA GLU A 30 3.03 17.42 6.03
C GLU A 30 2.54 15.99 5.81
N TYR A 31 3.40 15.11 5.27
CA TYR A 31 3.09 13.71 5.05
C TYR A 31 3.21 12.86 6.32
N ASN A 32 4.03 13.27 7.26
CA ASN A 32 4.30 12.54 8.50
C ASN A 32 3.44 13.01 9.69
N SER A 33 2.31 13.63 9.45
CA SER A 33 1.45 14.13 10.53
C SER A 33 0.77 13.03 11.35
N GLY A 34 0.92 11.78 10.96
CA GLY A 34 0.33 10.64 11.64
C GLY A 34 1.35 9.68 12.25
N LYS A 35 0.85 8.65 12.88
CA LYS A 35 1.64 7.55 13.43
C LYS A 35 2.33 6.78 12.29
N SER A 36 3.60 6.42 12.50
CA SER A 36 4.30 5.50 11.60
C SER A 36 3.68 4.10 11.69
N LEU A 37 3.33 3.55 10.54
CA LEU A 37 2.71 2.23 10.42
C LEU A 37 3.73 1.20 9.92
N ARG A 38 3.63 -0.01 10.45
CA ARG A 38 4.35 -1.17 9.91
C ARG A 38 3.48 -1.78 8.82
N ILE A 39 3.94 -1.66 7.58
CA ILE A 39 3.16 -2.03 6.39
C ILE A 39 3.83 -3.20 5.67
N LEU A 40 3.07 -4.24 5.39
CA LEU A 40 3.44 -5.27 4.43
C LEU A 40 2.83 -4.92 3.09
N LEU A 41 3.67 -4.67 2.10
CA LEU A 41 3.26 -4.40 0.72
C LEU A 41 3.45 -5.65 -0.10
N VAL A 42 2.38 -6.18 -0.67
CA VAL A 42 2.37 -7.39 -1.50
C VAL A 42 1.98 -7.04 -2.92
N GLU A 43 2.93 -7.14 -3.83
CA GLU A 43 2.78 -6.77 -5.24
C GLU A 43 3.80 -7.55 -6.08
N ASP A 44 3.36 -8.21 -7.14
CA ASP A 44 4.25 -9.02 -7.98
C ASP A 44 4.98 -8.22 -9.07
N HIS A 45 4.46 -7.06 -9.45
CA HIS A 45 5.13 -6.19 -10.42
C HIS A 45 6.26 -5.42 -9.75
N SER A 46 7.48 -5.73 -10.12
CA SER A 46 8.70 -5.17 -9.53
C SER A 46 8.72 -3.64 -9.52
N ASP A 47 8.37 -3.01 -10.64
CA ASP A 47 8.38 -1.56 -10.76
C ASP A 47 7.34 -0.90 -9.83
N THR A 48 6.15 -1.46 -9.77
CA THR A 48 5.09 -0.99 -8.88
C THR A 48 5.46 -1.17 -7.41
N LEU A 49 6.02 -2.34 -7.10
CA LEU A 49 6.50 -2.65 -5.74
C LEU A 49 7.53 -1.63 -5.26
N GLN A 50 8.52 -1.34 -6.09
CA GLN A 50 9.56 -0.37 -5.77
C GLN A 50 9.01 1.05 -5.63
N ALA A 51 8.15 1.46 -6.56
CA ALA A 51 7.57 2.79 -6.55
C ALA A 51 6.73 3.03 -5.30
N LEU A 52 5.84 2.10 -4.97
CA LEU A 52 4.99 2.19 -3.78
C LEU A 52 5.82 2.10 -2.50
N SER A 53 6.80 1.23 -2.46
CA SER A 53 7.69 1.07 -1.30
C SER A 53 8.42 2.38 -0.97
N ARG A 54 8.98 3.03 -1.97
CA ARG A 54 9.67 4.32 -1.80
C ARG A 54 8.71 5.42 -1.34
N LEU A 55 7.52 5.47 -1.92
CA LEU A 55 6.51 6.45 -1.55
C LEU A 55 6.07 6.27 -0.10
N LEU A 56 5.79 5.04 0.31
CA LEU A 56 5.36 4.73 1.66
C LEU A 56 6.47 5.01 2.69
N ASN A 57 7.71 4.71 2.35
CA ASN A 57 8.87 5.09 3.18
C ASN A 57 8.99 6.61 3.30
N TYR A 58 8.75 7.32 2.21
CA TYR A 58 8.76 8.79 2.21
C TYR A 58 7.68 9.35 3.14
N PHE A 59 6.52 8.71 3.20
CA PHE A 59 5.45 9.08 4.13
C PHE A 59 5.77 8.74 5.59
N GLY A 60 6.90 8.10 5.86
CA GLY A 60 7.37 7.81 7.21
C GLY A 60 6.95 6.47 7.77
N HIS A 61 6.47 5.57 6.93
CA HIS A 61 6.08 4.22 7.36
C HIS A 61 7.24 3.24 7.27
N ASP A 62 7.16 2.16 8.03
CA ASP A 62 8.10 1.05 8.00
C ASP A 62 7.58 -0.04 7.07
N ILE A 63 8.27 -0.26 5.95
CA ILE A 63 7.79 -1.09 4.86
C ILE A 63 8.57 -2.39 4.76
N SER A 64 7.82 -3.49 4.74
CA SER A 64 8.30 -4.78 4.28
C SER A 64 7.60 -5.14 2.98
N THR A 65 8.27 -5.84 2.08
CA THR A 65 7.73 -6.17 0.77
C THR A 65 7.70 -7.68 0.53
N ALA A 66 6.70 -8.12 -0.21
CA ALA A 66 6.60 -9.48 -0.71
C ALA A 66 6.08 -9.42 -2.15
N ASP A 67 6.60 -10.28 -3.00
CA ASP A 67 6.25 -10.30 -4.43
C ASP A 67 5.31 -11.46 -4.81
N ASP A 68 4.97 -12.30 -3.85
CA ASP A 68 4.01 -13.40 -4.04
C ASP A 68 3.27 -13.70 -2.72
N ALA A 69 2.25 -14.56 -2.81
CA ALA A 69 1.43 -14.92 -1.67
C ALA A 69 2.24 -15.69 -0.61
N ARG A 70 3.12 -16.58 -1.04
CA ARG A 70 3.93 -17.39 -0.14
C ARG A 70 4.87 -16.55 0.71
N SER A 71 5.61 -15.64 0.09
CA SER A 71 6.49 -14.70 0.80
C SER A 71 5.71 -13.84 1.78
N ALA A 72 4.52 -13.38 1.36
CA ALA A 72 3.64 -12.60 2.22
C ALA A 72 3.22 -13.39 3.46
N LEU A 73 2.80 -14.63 3.29
CA LEU A 73 2.41 -15.50 4.40
C LEU A 73 3.57 -15.77 5.35
N ASP A 74 4.77 -16.02 4.81
CA ASP A 74 5.97 -16.21 5.62
C ASP A 74 6.26 -14.96 6.48
N MET A 75 6.11 -13.78 5.90
CA MET A 75 6.32 -12.52 6.63
C MET A 75 5.25 -12.28 7.70
N ILE A 76 4.00 -12.56 7.40
CA ILE A 76 2.88 -12.45 8.34
C ILE A 76 3.14 -13.37 9.56
N ASN A 77 3.69 -14.55 9.33
CA ASN A 77 4.02 -15.49 10.39
C ASN A 77 5.28 -15.10 11.18
N ALA A 78 6.17 -14.32 10.58
CA ALA A 78 7.45 -13.95 11.19
C ALA A 78 7.39 -12.67 12.01
N LYS A 79 6.53 -11.72 11.68
CA LYS A 79 6.44 -10.44 12.38
C LYS A 79 5.05 -9.82 12.31
N GLU A 80 4.84 -8.80 13.13
CA GLU A 80 3.56 -8.10 13.24
C GLU A 80 3.51 -6.90 12.27
N PHE A 81 2.33 -6.68 11.71
CA PHE A 81 2.04 -5.54 10.86
C PHE A 81 0.81 -4.79 11.35
N ASP A 82 0.79 -3.49 11.10
CA ASP A 82 -0.40 -2.66 11.33
C ASP A 82 -1.32 -2.69 10.10
N VAL A 83 -0.72 -2.78 8.91
CA VAL A 83 -1.43 -2.75 7.63
C VAL A 83 -0.84 -3.80 6.69
N VAL A 84 -1.70 -4.49 5.97
CA VAL A 84 -1.32 -5.27 4.77
C VAL A 84 -1.94 -4.59 3.56
N LEU A 85 -1.10 -4.14 2.65
CA LEU A 85 -1.48 -3.52 1.39
C LEU A 85 -1.18 -4.55 0.29
N CYS A 86 -2.21 -5.15 -0.28
CA CYS A 86 -2.07 -6.37 -1.06
C CYS A 86 -2.79 -6.33 -2.40
N ASP A 87 -2.04 -6.65 -3.47
CA ASP A 87 -2.64 -6.95 -4.76
C ASP A 87 -3.47 -8.24 -4.65
N ILE A 88 -4.68 -8.20 -5.16
CA ILE A 88 -5.58 -9.36 -5.16
C ILE A 88 -5.05 -10.45 -6.10
N ALA A 89 -4.52 -10.07 -7.27
CA ALA A 89 -4.04 -11.00 -8.29
C ALA A 89 -2.54 -11.28 -8.12
N LEU A 90 -2.19 -12.36 -7.44
CA LEU A 90 -0.81 -12.78 -7.23
C LEU A 90 -0.50 -14.03 -8.06
N PRO A 91 0.78 -14.25 -8.46
CA PRO A 91 1.14 -15.33 -9.38
C PRO A 91 0.94 -16.74 -8.80
N ASP A 92 1.08 -16.91 -7.50
CA ASP A 92 1.03 -18.22 -6.81
C ASP A 92 -0.21 -18.39 -5.93
N GLY A 93 -1.19 -17.49 -6.04
CA GLY A 93 -2.39 -17.51 -5.24
C GLY A 93 -3.17 -16.23 -5.39
N ASN A 94 -3.93 -15.90 -4.39
CA ASN A 94 -4.66 -14.63 -4.38
C ASN A 94 -4.48 -13.89 -3.05
N GLY A 95 -4.68 -12.58 -3.11
CA GLY A 95 -4.55 -11.72 -1.95
C GLY A 95 -5.58 -12.00 -0.85
N TYR A 96 -6.68 -12.65 -1.19
CA TYR A 96 -7.70 -13.01 -0.19
C TYR A 96 -7.15 -13.96 0.88
N ASP A 97 -6.37 -14.97 0.46
CA ASP A 97 -5.76 -15.92 1.38
C ASP A 97 -4.74 -15.24 2.31
N VAL A 98 -3.97 -14.32 1.75
CA VAL A 98 -3.01 -13.52 2.51
C VAL A 98 -3.73 -12.72 3.61
N ILE A 99 -4.82 -12.05 3.24
CA ILE A 99 -5.58 -11.22 4.19
C ILE A 99 -6.28 -12.06 5.24
N MET A 100 -6.86 -13.18 4.85
CA MET A 100 -7.51 -14.09 5.80
C MET A 100 -6.53 -14.55 6.87
N GLU A 101 -5.32 -14.93 6.49
CA GLU A 101 -4.29 -15.34 7.44
C GLU A 101 -3.81 -14.18 8.32
N ALA A 102 -3.64 -13.00 7.75
CA ALA A 102 -3.25 -11.81 8.50
C ALA A 102 -4.30 -11.47 9.57
N LYS A 103 -5.58 -11.51 9.21
CA LYS A 103 -6.69 -11.25 10.13
C LYS A 103 -6.80 -12.33 11.22
N ARG A 104 -6.53 -13.58 10.87
CA ARG A 104 -6.53 -14.68 11.85
C ARG A 104 -5.48 -14.46 12.93
N LYS A 105 -4.33 -13.89 12.60
CA LYS A 105 -3.22 -13.71 13.53
C LYS A 105 -3.34 -12.49 14.43
N GLY A 106 -4.06 -11.45 14.02
CA GLY A 106 -4.15 -10.24 14.81
C GLY A 106 -4.98 -9.12 14.22
N ALA A 107 -5.00 -8.01 14.91
CA ALA A 107 -5.75 -6.82 14.54
C ALA A 107 -4.98 -6.00 13.49
N VAL A 108 -5.01 -6.46 12.24
CA VAL A 108 -4.40 -5.79 11.11
C VAL A 108 -5.46 -5.13 10.24
N LYS A 109 -5.14 -3.98 9.66
CA LYS A 109 -5.97 -3.36 8.63
C LYS A 109 -5.51 -3.84 7.27
N ALA A 110 -6.45 -4.16 6.41
CA ALA A 110 -6.17 -4.73 5.10
C ALA A 110 -6.69 -3.82 4.00
N VAL A 111 -5.80 -3.48 3.07
CA VAL A 111 -6.09 -2.65 1.91
C VAL A 111 -5.87 -3.47 0.65
N ALA A 112 -6.92 -3.68 -0.12
CA ALA A 112 -6.84 -4.38 -1.39
C ALA A 112 -6.44 -3.42 -2.51
N ILE A 113 -5.59 -3.90 -3.41
CA ILE A 113 -5.28 -3.22 -4.67
C ILE A 113 -5.69 -4.15 -5.80
N SER A 114 -6.47 -3.66 -6.77
CA SER A 114 -6.84 -4.46 -7.93
C SER A 114 -6.89 -3.64 -9.21
N GLY A 115 -6.62 -4.30 -10.35
CA GLY A 115 -6.63 -3.67 -11.66
C GLY A 115 -8.04 -3.40 -12.18
N PHE A 116 -9.02 -4.13 -11.68
CA PHE A 116 -10.41 -3.99 -12.08
C PHE A 116 -11.27 -3.78 -10.83
N GLY A 117 -11.88 -2.60 -10.73
CA GLY A 117 -12.82 -2.29 -9.66
C GLY A 117 -14.18 -2.96 -9.85
N ALA A 118 -14.21 -4.22 -10.26
CA ALA A 118 -15.46 -4.96 -10.42
C ALA A 118 -16.17 -5.10 -9.07
N ARG A 119 -17.50 -4.93 -9.06
CA ARG A 119 -18.33 -5.09 -7.87
C ARG A 119 -18.06 -6.39 -7.14
N ASP A 120 -17.88 -7.47 -7.91
CA ASP A 120 -17.67 -8.81 -7.38
C ASP A 120 -16.34 -8.89 -6.60
N ASP A 121 -15.29 -8.23 -7.07
CA ASP A 121 -13.99 -8.20 -6.40
C ASP A 121 -14.07 -7.40 -5.09
N ILE A 122 -14.81 -6.31 -5.08
CA ILE A 122 -15.02 -5.49 -3.88
C ILE A 122 -15.78 -6.29 -2.82
N GLU A 123 -16.86 -6.98 -3.20
CA GLU A 123 -17.63 -7.82 -2.29
C GLU A 123 -16.82 -9.00 -1.76
N ARG A 124 -16.09 -9.69 -2.62
CA ARG A 124 -15.22 -10.80 -2.23
C ARG A 124 -14.13 -10.31 -1.27
N GLY A 125 -13.56 -9.15 -1.54
CA GLY A 125 -12.58 -8.52 -0.68
C GLY A 125 -13.14 -8.22 0.70
N ARG A 126 -14.33 -7.66 0.77
CA ARG A 126 -15.02 -7.39 2.04
C ARG A 126 -15.25 -8.67 2.84
N LYS A 127 -15.71 -9.72 2.21
CA LYS A 127 -15.92 -11.04 2.85
C LYS A 127 -14.63 -11.67 3.34
N ALA A 128 -13.52 -11.44 2.63
CA ALA A 128 -12.21 -11.92 3.03
C ALA A 128 -11.59 -11.09 4.17
N GLY A 129 -12.11 -9.90 4.44
CA GLY A 129 -11.68 -9.04 5.53
C GLY A 129 -10.93 -7.78 5.12
N PHE A 130 -10.93 -7.42 3.83
CA PHE A 130 -10.38 -6.13 3.41
C PHE A 130 -11.21 -4.98 3.98
N ASP A 131 -10.53 -4.04 4.58
CA ASP A 131 -11.13 -2.83 5.15
C ASP A 131 -11.27 -1.72 4.12
N PHE A 132 -10.37 -1.67 3.15
CA PHE A 132 -10.32 -0.67 2.09
C PHE A 132 -9.98 -1.33 0.76
N HIS A 133 -10.36 -0.66 -0.33
CA HIS A 133 -10.09 -1.12 -1.69
C HIS A 133 -9.60 0.05 -2.54
N LEU A 134 -8.45 -0.13 -3.19
CA LEU A 134 -7.88 0.84 -4.13
C LEU A 134 -7.80 0.24 -5.52
N ALA A 135 -8.25 0.98 -6.52
CA ALA A 135 -8.13 0.59 -7.92
C ALA A 135 -6.75 0.94 -8.47
N LYS A 136 -6.25 0.13 -9.40
CA LYS A 136 -5.04 0.47 -10.15
C LYS A 136 -5.40 1.37 -11.35
N PRO A 137 -4.55 2.35 -11.70
CA PRO A 137 -3.34 2.75 -11.00
C PRO A 137 -3.64 3.40 -9.65
N VAL A 138 -2.83 3.13 -8.65
CA VAL A 138 -3.05 3.64 -7.30
C VAL A 138 -2.93 5.17 -7.28
N ASP A 139 -3.98 5.83 -6.81
CA ASP A 139 -3.97 7.26 -6.57
C ASP A 139 -3.29 7.53 -5.22
N PHE A 140 -2.24 8.34 -5.23
CA PHE A 140 -1.45 8.61 -4.03
C PHE A 140 -2.20 9.41 -2.98
N HIS A 141 -3.11 10.28 -3.40
CA HIS A 141 -3.98 10.99 -2.47
C HIS A 141 -4.93 10.05 -1.75
N GLU A 142 -5.52 9.14 -2.50
CA GLU A 142 -6.43 8.13 -1.96
C GLU A 142 -5.68 7.20 -1.00
N LEU A 143 -4.52 6.72 -1.39
CA LEU A 143 -3.66 5.89 -0.53
C LEU A 143 -3.30 6.62 0.76
N ARG A 144 -2.87 7.87 0.67
CA ARG A 144 -2.53 8.68 1.84
C ARG A 144 -3.74 8.88 2.76
N THR A 145 -4.89 9.13 2.18
CA THR A 145 -6.15 9.29 2.95
C THR A 145 -6.48 8.02 3.73
N VAL A 146 -6.40 6.87 3.06
CA VAL A 146 -6.65 5.56 3.68
C VAL A 146 -5.67 5.31 4.82
N LEU A 147 -4.39 5.51 4.60
CA LEU A 147 -3.37 5.31 5.64
C LEU A 147 -3.53 6.30 6.80
N GLY A 148 -3.93 7.52 6.51
CA GLY A 148 -4.25 8.51 7.55
C GLY A 148 -5.41 8.09 8.43
N GLN A 149 -6.44 7.50 7.86
CA GLN A 149 -7.58 6.95 8.61
C GLN A 149 -7.15 5.78 9.50
N ILE A 150 -6.28 4.92 9.00
CA ILE A 150 -5.76 3.77 9.77
C ILE A 150 -4.89 4.25 10.94
N ALA A 151 -4.07 5.26 10.71
CA ALA A 151 -3.13 5.81 11.70
C ALA A 151 -3.79 6.70 12.77
N ALA A 152 -5.02 7.10 12.53
CA ALA A 152 -5.75 8.00 13.43
C ALA A 152 -6.03 7.39 14.80
#